data_61d33907fe26f695d07b8cc1d5a52132
#
_entry.id   61d33907fe26f695d07b8cc1d5a52132
#
_cell.length_a   1.000
_cell.length_b   1.000
_cell.length_c   1.000
_cell.angle_alpha   90.00
_cell.angle_beta   90.00
_cell.angle_gamma   90.00
#
_symmetry.space_group_name_H-M   'P 1'
#
loop_
_entity.id
_entity.type
_entity.pdbx_description
1 polymer ?
#
loop_
_entity_poly.entity_id
_entity_poly.type
_entity_poly.pdbx_seq_one_letter_code
_entity_poly.pdbx_strand_id
1 'polypeptide(L)'
;VGSEMCIRDSLDSITRLARAYNLTCTPSGRTLSGGLDPAALHMPKRFFGAARNMREGGSLTILATALVDTGSKMDDVVFEEFKGTGNMELVLDRKLSEKRIFPAVDIVKSGTRRDDLLLDPQEREGVENMRRALNGMRSDEAVENILNMFAHTRTNADFINLVRKNRIL
;
A
#
# COMPACT_ATOMS: atom_id res chain seq x y z
N VAL A 1 -30.03 15.49 9.73
CA VAL A 1 -29.53 15.63 8.35
C VAL A 1 -28.30 14.73 8.25
N GLY A 2 -28.48 13.52 7.75
CA GLY A 2 -27.38 12.59 7.50
C GLY A 2 -26.56 13.08 6.33
N SER A 3 -25.52 13.86 6.58
CA SER A 3 -24.50 14.09 5.58
C SER A 3 -23.61 12.86 5.54
N GLU A 4 -23.69 12.10 4.48
CA GLU A 4 -22.71 11.06 4.15
C GLU A 4 -21.35 11.72 3.95
N MET A 5 -20.56 11.81 5.02
CA MET A 5 -19.28 12.48 4.99
C MET A 5 -18.18 11.43 4.80
N CYS A 6 -17.57 11.42 3.61
CA CYS A 6 -16.36 10.64 3.36
C CYS A 6 -15.14 11.51 3.65
N ILE A 7 -14.42 11.19 4.71
CA ILE A 7 -13.22 11.90 5.15
C ILE A 7 -12.00 11.17 4.60
N ARG A 8 -11.08 11.93 4.00
CA ARG A 8 -9.74 11.43 3.63
C ARG A 8 -8.72 12.18 4.45
N ASP A 9 -7.88 11.43 5.12
CA ASP A 9 -6.76 11.94 5.89
C ASP A 9 -5.45 11.45 5.27
N SER A 10 -4.46 12.34 5.20
CA SER A 10 -3.15 12.03 4.62
C SER A 10 -2.06 12.36 5.63
N LEU A 11 -1.21 11.40 5.92
CA LEU A 11 -0.13 11.51 6.90
C LEU A 11 1.24 11.28 6.22
N ASP A 12 2.08 12.27 6.21
CA ASP A 12 3.49 12.14 5.85
C ASP A 12 4.36 12.41 7.10
N SER A 13 4.78 11.37 7.77
CA SER A 13 4.64 9.93 7.55
C SER A 13 4.29 9.25 8.86
N ILE A 14 3.80 8.00 8.79
CA ILE A 14 3.59 7.18 10.00
C ILE A 14 4.90 6.94 10.75
N THR A 15 6.02 6.86 10.02
CA THR A 15 7.36 6.72 10.59
C THR A 15 7.73 7.92 11.46
N ARG A 16 7.47 9.14 10.99
CA ARG A 16 7.71 10.37 11.79
C ARG A 16 6.79 10.46 12.99
N LEU A 17 5.54 10.07 12.84
CA LEU A 17 4.59 10.03 13.94
C LEU A 17 5.07 9.06 15.04
N ALA A 18 5.46 7.84 14.67
CA ALA A 18 5.97 6.84 15.61
C ALA A 18 7.26 7.33 16.32
N ARG A 19 8.17 7.98 15.60
CA ARG A 19 9.37 8.59 16.18
C ARG A 19 9.03 9.69 17.19
N ALA A 20 8.06 10.56 16.88
CA ALA A 20 7.62 11.62 17.79
C ALA A 20 7.03 11.04 19.08
N TYR A 21 6.19 10.00 18.97
CA TYR A 21 5.67 9.29 20.15
C TYR A 21 6.80 8.61 20.94
N ASN A 22 7.82 8.07 20.29
CA ASN A 22 8.96 7.45 20.96
C ASN A 22 9.76 8.43 21.83
N LEU A 23 9.77 9.71 21.47
CA LEU A 23 10.41 10.77 22.28
C LEU A 23 9.55 11.24 23.47
N THR A 24 8.24 11.06 23.38
CA THR A 24 7.30 11.66 24.34
C THR A 24 6.56 10.62 25.23
N CYS A 25 6.57 9.36 24.85
CA CYS A 25 5.93 8.32 25.65
C CYS A 25 6.71 8.03 26.95
N THR A 26 5.99 7.65 27.99
CA THR A 26 6.61 7.11 29.20
C THR A 26 7.31 5.79 28.86
N PRO A 27 8.60 5.63 29.18
CA PRO A 27 9.32 4.41 28.87
C PRO A 27 8.66 3.16 29.48
N SER A 28 8.43 2.13 28.66
CA SER A 28 7.85 0.86 29.12
C SER A 28 8.86 -0.06 29.80
N GLY A 29 10.14 0.28 29.75
CA GLY A 29 11.26 -0.60 30.19
C GLY A 29 11.62 -1.68 29.18
N ARG A 30 10.98 -1.72 28.01
CA ARG A 30 11.30 -2.62 26.90
C ARG A 30 11.71 -1.82 25.68
N THR A 31 12.60 -2.36 24.89
CA THR A 31 13.09 -1.69 23.69
C THR A 31 13.12 -2.68 22.53
N LEU A 32 12.48 -2.31 21.42
CA LEU A 32 12.58 -3.01 20.15
C LEU A 32 13.87 -2.64 19.42
N SER A 33 14.18 -3.37 18.36
CA SER A 33 15.32 -3.06 17.51
C SER A 33 15.29 -1.61 17.02
N GLY A 34 16.45 -0.97 16.99
CA GLY A 34 16.53 0.45 16.61
C GLY A 34 16.16 1.47 17.69
N GLY A 35 15.96 1.04 18.95
CA GLY A 35 15.70 1.96 20.07
C GLY A 35 14.24 2.42 20.17
N LEU A 36 13.31 1.69 19.57
CA LEU A 36 11.87 1.98 19.61
C LEU A 36 11.23 1.34 20.86
N ASP A 37 10.53 2.15 21.66
CA ASP A 37 9.72 1.64 22.75
C ASP A 37 8.39 1.11 22.20
N PRO A 38 7.94 -0.12 22.57
CA PRO A 38 6.64 -0.65 22.14
C PRO A 38 5.45 0.26 22.47
N ALA A 39 5.51 1.01 23.59
CA ALA A 39 4.47 1.95 23.99
C ALA A 39 4.29 3.10 22.98
N ALA A 40 5.36 3.48 22.28
CA ALA A 40 5.32 4.53 21.25
C ALA A 40 4.43 4.19 20.05
N LEU A 41 4.21 2.90 19.80
CA LEU A 41 3.41 2.43 18.67
C LEU A 41 1.90 2.42 18.96
N HIS A 42 1.51 2.46 20.23
CA HIS A 42 0.11 2.26 20.62
C HIS A 42 -0.83 3.32 20.01
N MET A 43 -0.53 4.60 20.21
CA MET A 43 -1.38 5.68 19.69
C MET A 43 -1.36 5.78 18.16
N PRO A 44 -0.20 5.71 17.48
CA PRO A 44 -0.15 5.65 16.02
C PRO A 44 -0.94 4.47 15.43
N LYS A 45 -0.89 3.28 16.04
CA LYS A 45 -1.69 2.12 15.60
C LYS A 45 -3.19 2.35 15.79
N ARG A 46 -3.60 2.96 16.89
CA ARG A 46 -5.01 3.32 17.11
C ARG A 46 -5.50 4.34 16.10
N PHE A 47 -4.69 5.35 15.78
CA PHE A 47 -4.98 6.34 14.75
C PHE A 47 -5.15 5.67 13.39
N PHE A 48 -4.17 4.90 12.93
CA PHE A 48 -4.22 4.25 11.63
C PHE A 48 -5.33 3.19 11.54
N GLY A 49 -5.58 2.46 12.61
CA GLY A 49 -6.66 1.50 12.72
C GLY A 49 -8.07 2.12 12.87
N ALA A 50 -8.18 3.45 12.93
CA ALA A 50 -9.47 4.14 12.96
C ALA A 50 -10.14 4.20 11.58
N ALA A 51 -9.39 3.99 10.50
CA ALA A 51 -9.93 3.96 9.13
C ALA A 51 -11.00 2.87 8.98
N ARG A 52 -12.20 3.27 8.58
CA ARG A 52 -13.37 2.37 8.44
C ARG A 52 -14.54 3.00 7.70
N ASN A 53 -15.44 2.16 7.23
CA ASN A 53 -16.80 2.59 6.89
C ASN A 53 -17.64 2.67 8.17
N MET A 54 -18.47 3.68 8.29
CA MET A 54 -19.34 3.90 9.44
C MET A 54 -20.73 3.32 9.18
N ARG A 55 -21.39 2.84 10.24
CA ARG A 55 -22.72 2.23 10.13
C ARG A 55 -23.81 3.24 9.75
N GLU A 56 -23.65 4.46 10.20
CA GLU A 56 -24.57 5.59 9.96
C GLU A 56 -24.35 6.25 8.60
N GLY A 57 -23.47 5.72 7.77
CA GLY A 57 -23.03 6.29 6.50
C GLY A 57 -21.74 7.06 6.59
N GLY A 58 -21.05 7.18 5.46
CA GLY A 58 -19.73 7.80 5.37
C GLY A 58 -18.58 6.85 5.66
N SER A 59 -17.38 7.38 5.53
CA SER A 59 -16.14 6.61 5.74
C SER A 59 -14.99 7.49 6.19
N LEU A 60 -14.02 6.88 6.88
CA LEU A 60 -12.72 7.47 7.15
C LEU A 60 -11.66 6.65 6.38
N THR A 61 -11.00 7.31 5.44
CA THR A 61 -9.86 6.75 4.71
C THR A 61 -8.59 7.44 5.19
N ILE A 62 -7.58 6.67 5.57
CA ILE A 62 -6.27 7.18 5.99
C ILE A 62 -5.22 6.69 5.00
N LEU A 63 -4.52 7.62 4.37
CA LEU A 63 -3.37 7.37 3.52
C LEU A 63 -2.11 7.81 4.27
N ALA A 64 -1.27 6.87 4.65
CA ALA A 64 -0.03 7.18 5.35
C ALA A 64 1.18 6.69 4.54
N THR A 65 2.21 7.54 4.43
CA THR A 65 3.50 7.11 3.91
C THR A 65 4.32 6.45 5.01
N ALA A 66 5.14 5.47 4.64
CA ALA A 66 6.12 4.84 5.52
C ALA A 66 7.49 4.87 4.84
N LEU A 67 8.54 5.12 5.63
CA LEU A 67 9.91 5.10 5.14
C LEU A 67 10.44 3.67 5.17
N VAL A 68 11.03 3.24 4.05
CA VAL A 68 11.66 1.93 3.89
C VAL A 68 13.07 2.10 3.28
N ASP A 69 13.95 1.16 3.51
CA ASP A 69 15.32 1.13 2.96
C ASP A 69 16.12 2.41 3.26
N THR A 70 15.90 3.02 4.44
CA THR A 70 16.61 4.23 4.89
C THR A 70 17.94 3.91 5.58
N GLY A 71 18.24 2.64 5.84
CA GLY A 71 19.36 2.20 6.67
C GLY A 71 19.11 2.35 8.18
N SER A 72 17.95 2.86 8.58
CA SER A 72 17.55 2.99 10.00
C SER A 72 16.78 1.77 10.47
N LYS A 73 17.32 1.04 11.44
CA LYS A 73 16.61 -0.11 12.05
C LYS A 73 15.29 0.26 12.70
N MET A 74 15.15 1.50 13.18
CA MET A 74 13.89 1.98 13.74
C MET A 74 12.81 2.10 12.65
N ASP A 75 13.17 2.59 11.45
CA ASP A 75 12.22 2.73 10.34
C ASP A 75 11.75 1.35 9.87
N ASP A 76 12.64 0.37 9.79
CA ASP A 76 12.30 -1.00 9.43
C ASP A 76 11.31 -1.60 10.43
N VAL A 77 11.54 -1.41 11.73
CA VAL A 77 10.62 -1.89 12.78
C VAL A 77 9.27 -1.20 12.67
N VAL A 78 9.25 0.13 12.48
CA VAL A 78 7.97 0.87 12.30
C VAL A 78 7.23 0.32 11.09
N PHE A 79 7.88 0.16 9.95
CA PHE A 79 7.26 -0.37 8.75
C PHE A 79 6.62 -1.75 8.98
N GLU A 80 7.38 -2.71 9.54
CA GLU A 80 6.87 -4.06 9.82
C GLU A 80 5.70 -4.07 10.81
N GLU A 81 5.73 -3.18 11.82
CA GLU A 81 4.66 -3.06 12.82
C GLU A 81 3.34 -2.49 12.25
N PHE A 82 3.41 -1.68 11.17
CA PHE A 82 2.24 -1.11 10.50
C PHE A 82 1.78 -1.90 9.28
N LYS A 83 2.66 -2.67 8.64
CA LYS A 83 2.37 -3.52 7.48
C LYS A 83 1.15 -4.42 7.72
N GLY A 84 1.01 -4.96 8.93
CA GLY A 84 -0.13 -5.77 9.33
C GLY A 84 -1.44 -5.00 9.54
N THR A 85 -1.43 -3.69 9.64
CA THR A 85 -2.61 -2.86 9.99
C THR A 85 -3.30 -2.28 8.75
N GLY A 86 -2.56 -2.03 7.65
CA GLY A 86 -3.11 -1.46 6.42
C GLY A 86 -3.96 -2.45 5.61
N ASN A 87 -4.96 -1.94 4.91
CA ASN A 87 -5.79 -2.70 3.97
C ASN A 87 -5.17 -2.77 2.57
N MET A 88 -4.37 -1.80 2.22
CA MET A 88 -3.67 -1.66 0.94
C MET A 88 -2.22 -1.26 1.20
N GLU A 89 -1.32 -1.82 0.42
CA GLU A 89 0.10 -1.50 0.43
C GLU A 89 0.54 -1.15 -0.99
N LEU A 90 1.08 0.05 -1.18
CA LEU A 90 1.61 0.53 -2.44
C LEU A 90 3.11 0.75 -2.25
N VAL A 91 3.91 -0.11 -2.86
CA VAL A 91 5.36 -0.10 -2.76
C VAL A 91 5.96 0.68 -3.94
N LEU A 92 6.73 1.72 -3.64
CA LEU A 92 7.48 2.47 -4.64
C LEU A 92 8.86 1.86 -4.83
N ASP A 93 9.34 1.83 -6.07
CA ASP A 93 10.67 1.31 -6.42
C ASP A 93 11.58 2.44 -6.91
N ARG A 94 12.70 2.65 -6.18
CA ARG A 94 13.69 3.67 -6.54
C ARG A 94 14.34 3.41 -7.90
N LYS A 95 14.59 2.14 -8.25
CA LYS A 95 15.24 1.78 -9.52
C LYS A 95 14.38 2.15 -10.73
N LEU A 96 13.04 2.00 -10.60
CA LEU A 96 12.10 2.46 -11.62
C LEU A 96 12.17 3.98 -11.79
N SER A 97 12.18 4.71 -10.68
CA SER A 97 12.30 6.18 -10.69
C SER A 97 13.62 6.65 -11.32
N GLU A 98 14.74 5.99 -11.00
CA GLU A 98 16.05 6.27 -11.59
C GLU A 98 16.06 6.05 -13.10
N LYS A 99 15.35 5.03 -13.59
CA LYS A 99 15.14 4.74 -15.01
C LYS A 99 14.09 5.65 -15.67
N ARG A 100 13.48 6.59 -14.94
CA ARG A 100 12.39 7.45 -15.43
C ARG A 100 11.14 6.69 -15.88
N ILE A 101 10.90 5.52 -15.30
CA ILE A 101 9.67 4.74 -15.50
C ILE A 101 8.67 5.18 -14.44
N PHE A 102 7.55 5.77 -14.88
CA PHE A 102 6.51 6.28 -14.00
C PHE A 102 5.12 5.77 -14.41
N PRO A 103 4.22 5.46 -13.43
CA PRO A 103 4.45 5.51 -11.97
C PRO A 103 5.47 4.46 -11.51
N ALA A 104 6.39 4.87 -10.64
CA ALA A 104 7.46 4.02 -10.12
C ALA A 104 6.95 3.07 -9.02
N VAL A 105 5.95 2.27 -9.33
CA VAL A 105 5.26 1.35 -8.42
C VAL A 105 5.73 -0.07 -8.67
N ASP A 106 6.20 -0.74 -7.62
CA ASP A 106 6.43 -2.19 -7.67
C ASP A 106 5.09 -2.92 -7.64
N ILE A 107 4.59 -3.31 -8.80
CA ILE A 107 3.28 -3.95 -8.97
C ILE A 107 3.25 -5.34 -8.30
N VAL A 108 4.38 -6.03 -8.27
CA VAL A 108 4.46 -7.38 -7.70
C VAL A 108 4.32 -7.34 -6.19
N LYS A 109 4.99 -6.36 -5.53
CA LYS A 109 4.95 -6.19 -4.08
C LYS A 109 3.72 -5.44 -3.59
N SER A 110 3.09 -4.63 -4.44
CA SER A 110 1.89 -3.86 -4.10
C SER A 110 0.64 -4.73 -4.12
N GLY A 111 -0.32 -4.44 -3.23
CA GLY A 111 -1.56 -5.22 -3.18
C GLY A 111 -2.61 -4.67 -2.23
N THR A 112 -3.80 -5.24 -2.34
CA THR A 112 -4.96 -4.96 -1.51
C THR A 112 -5.43 -6.27 -0.88
N ARG A 113 -5.78 -6.25 0.42
CA ARG A 113 -6.14 -7.48 1.14
C ARG A 113 -7.46 -8.09 0.69
N ARG A 114 -8.44 -7.25 0.38
CA ARG A 114 -9.81 -7.65 0.04
C ARG A 114 -10.18 -7.08 -1.33
N ASP A 115 -9.42 -7.48 -2.36
CA ASP A 115 -9.71 -7.17 -3.76
C ASP A 115 -11.05 -7.78 -4.23
N ASP A 116 -11.47 -8.88 -3.62
CA ASP A 116 -12.79 -9.50 -3.83
C ASP A 116 -13.98 -8.57 -3.55
N LEU A 117 -13.79 -7.53 -2.72
CA LEU A 117 -14.82 -6.51 -2.45
C LEU A 117 -14.80 -5.34 -3.44
N LEU A 118 -13.75 -5.22 -4.25
CA LEU A 118 -13.50 -4.08 -5.13
C LEU A 118 -13.66 -4.43 -6.60
N LEU A 119 -13.45 -5.70 -6.95
CA LEU A 119 -13.40 -6.17 -8.32
C LEU A 119 -14.64 -7.01 -8.65
N ASP A 120 -15.19 -6.82 -9.84
CA ASP A 120 -16.17 -7.74 -10.38
C ASP A 120 -15.52 -9.09 -10.76
N PRO A 121 -16.29 -10.15 -11.04
CA PRO A 121 -15.74 -11.47 -11.36
C PRO A 121 -14.80 -11.48 -12.58
N GLN A 122 -15.03 -10.61 -13.56
CA GLN A 122 -14.21 -10.55 -14.78
C GLN A 122 -12.91 -9.79 -14.51
N GLU A 123 -12.99 -8.70 -13.77
CA GLU A 123 -11.82 -7.94 -13.31
C GLU A 123 -10.93 -8.80 -12.44
N ARG A 124 -11.53 -9.55 -11.51
CA ARG A 124 -10.80 -10.45 -10.62
C ARG A 124 -10.03 -11.53 -11.40
N GLU A 125 -10.68 -12.20 -12.35
CA GLU A 125 -10.02 -13.18 -13.22
C GLU A 125 -8.86 -12.54 -14.00
N GLY A 126 -9.07 -11.34 -14.55
CA GLY A 126 -8.03 -10.58 -15.24
C GLY A 126 -6.84 -10.26 -14.35
N VAL A 127 -7.09 -9.72 -13.16
CA VAL A 127 -6.04 -9.39 -12.19
C VAL A 127 -5.28 -10.63 -11.72
N GLU A 128 -5.98 -11.75 -11.44
CA GLU A 128 -5.33 -13.01 -11.07
C GLU A 128 -4.43 -13.55 -12.19
N ASN A 129 -4.88 -13.50 -13.44
CA ASN A 129 -4.08 -13.92 -14.59
C ASN A 129 -2.85 -13.03 -14.77
N MET A 130 -3.02 -11.72 -14.66
CA MET A 130 -1.93 -10.76 -14.71
C MET A 130 -0.89 -11.02 -13.61
N ARG A 131 -1.32 -11.18 -12.36
CA ARG A 131 -0.41 -11.46 -11.25
C ARG A 131 0.36 -12.77 -11.42
N ARG A 132 -0.29 -13.82 -11.93
CA ARG A 132 0.41 -15.08 -12.25
C ARG A 132 1.47 -14.90 -13.33
N ALA A 133 1.16 -14.14 -14.38
CA ALA A 133 2.10 -13.87 -15.46
C ALA A 133 3.30 -13.02 -15.01
N LEU A 134 3.06 -12.06 -14.12
CA LEU A 134 4.14 -11.21 -13.56
C LEU A 134 4.98 -11.93 -12.50
N ASN A 135 4.47 -13.03 -11.95
CA ASN A 135 5.20 -13.80 -10.93
C ASN A 135 6.42 -14.48 -11.57
N GLY A 136 7.60 -14.05 -11.15
CA GLY A 136 8.87 -14.51 -11.71
C GLY A 136 9.54 -13.51 -12.66
N MET A 137 8.85 -12.44 -13.07
CA MET A 137 9.47 -11.33 -13.78
C MET A 137 10.22 -10.40 -12.83
N ARG A 138 11.22 -9.69 -13.37
CA ARG A 138 11.84 -8.59 -12.63
C ARG A 138 10.86 -7.43 -12.52
N SER A 139 10.95 -6.67 -11.42
CA SER A 139 10.01 -5.56 -11.14
C SER A 139 9.97 -4.52 -12.27
N ASP A 140 11.11 -4.17 -12.85
CA ASP A 140 11.19 -3.22 -13.97
C ASP A 140 10.50 -3.75 -15.23
N GLU A 141 10.74 -4.98 -15.59
CA GLU A 141 10.13 -5.65 -16.74
C GLU A 141 8.60 -5.80 -16.56
N ALA A 142 8.17 -6.19 -15.39
CA ALA A 142 6.74 -6.30 -15.06
C ALA A 142 6.01 -4.97 -15.23
N VAL A 143 6.59 -3.87 -14.75
CA VAL A 143 6.00 -2.53 -14.86
C VAL A 143 5.98 -2.05 -16.29
N GLU A 144 7.06 -2.20 -17.05
CA GLU A 144 7.13 -1.82 -18.48
C GLU A 144 6.07 -2.57 -19.30
N ASN A 145 5.89 -3.87 -19.07
CA ASN A 145 4.88 -4.67 -19.76
C ASN A 145 3.46 -4.15 -19.48
N ILE A 146 3.14 -3.85 -18.21
CA ILE A 146 1.84 -3.31 -17.85
C ILE A 146 1.60 -1.93 -18.44
N LEU A 147 2.60 -1.04 -18.41
CA LEU A 147 2.49 0.29 -19.01
C LEU A 147 2.29 0.21 -20.53
N ASN A 148 2.99 -0.70 -21.21
CA ASN A 148 2.79 -0.96 -22.63
C ASN A 148 1.36 -1.44 -22.93
N MET A 149 0.82 -2.34 -22.10
CA MET A 149 -0.57 -2.80 -22.26
C MET A 149 -1.56 -1.65 -22.04
N PHE A 150 -1.36 -0.78 -21.04
CA PHE A 150 -2.17 0.41 -20.85
C PHE A 150 -2.11 1.37 -22.03
N ALA A 151 -0.94 1.55 -22.64
CA ALA A 151 -0.79 2.42 -23.82
C ALA A 151 -1.60 1.94 -25.04
N HIS A 152 -1.92 0.65 -25.11
CA HIS A 152 -2.70 0.04 -26.19
C HIS A 152 -4.18 -0.14 -25.85
N THR A 153 -4.63 0.29 -24.68
CA THR A 153 -6.02 0.19 -24.23
C THR A 153 -6.57 1.56 -23.88
N ARG A 154 -7.87 1.80 -24.13
CA ARG A 154 -8.52 3.09 -23.85
C ARG A 154 -9.23 3.11 -22.50
N THR A 155 -9.70 1.95 -22.07
CA THR A 155 -10.49 1.79 -20.85
C THR A 155 -9.96 0.63 -20.02
N ASN A 156 -10.33 0.60 -18.73
CA ASN A 156 -10.02 -0.53 -17.84
C ASN A 156 -10.65 -1.84 -18.37
N ALA A 157 -11.87 -1.76 -18.92
CA ALA A 157 -12.53 -2.92 -19.50
C ALA A 157 -11.76 -3.50 -20.69
N ASP A 158 -11.20 -2.65 -21.56
CA ASP A 158 -10.36 -3.10 -22.67
C ASP A 158 -9.08 -3.79 -22.16
N PHE A 159 -8.46 -3.22 -21.14
CA PHE A 159 -7.28 -3.80 -20.49
C PHE A 159 -7.59 -5.17 -19.89
N ILE A 160 -8.65 -5.30 -19.12
CA ILE A 160 -9.09 -6.57 -18.52
C ILE A 160 -9.38 -7.62 -19.62
N ASN A 161 -10.07 -7.23 -20.68
CA ASN A 161 -10.34 -8.11 -21.82
C ASN A 161 -9.04 -8.56 -22.52
N LEU A 162 -8.06 -7.66 -22.65
CA LEU A 162 -6.75 -7.97 -23.22
C LEU A 162 -6.02 -9.00 -22.35
N VAL A 163 -5.97 -8.79 -21.04
CA VAL A 163 -5.31 -9.70 -20.09
C VAL A 163 -5.98 -11.07 -20.03
N ARG A 164 -7.31 -11.12 -20.13
CA ARG A 164 -8.08 -12.39 -20.11
C ARG A 164 -7.90 -13.19 -21.39
N LYS A 165 -7.84 -12.51 -22.56
CA LYS A 165 -7.68 -13.17 -23.89
C LYS A 165 -6.24 -13.61 -24.14
N ASN A 166 -5.30 -12.79 -23.79
CA ASN A 166 -3.90 -13.16 -23.86
C ASN A 166 -3.59 -13.97 -22.59
N ARG A 167 -3.45 -15.29 -22.75
CA ARG A 167 -2.62 -16.03 -21.80
C ARG A 167 -1.23 -15.39 -21.94
N ILE A 168 -0.95 -14.44 -21.04
CA ILE A 168 0.34 -13.75 -20.97
C ILE A 168 1.34 -14.83 -20.55
N LEU A 169 2.00 -15.40 -21.50
CA LEU A 169 3.21 -16.21 -21.37
C LEU A 169 4.38 -15.33 -21.75
#